data_4c4df24d35a8921ce43f1e0de79a98aa
#
_entry.id   4c4df24d35a8921ce43f1e0de79a98aa
#
_cell.length_a   1.000
_cell.length_b   1.000
_cell.length_c   1.000
_cell.angle_alpha   90.00
_cell.angle_beta   90.00
_cell.angle_gamma   90.00
#
_symmetry.space_group_name_H-M   'P 1'
#
loop_
_entity.id
_entity.type
_entity.pdbx_description
1 polymer ?
#
loop_
_entity_poly.entity_id
_entity_poly.type
_entity_poly.pdbx_seq_one_letter_code
_entity_poly.pdbx_strand_id
1 'polypeptide(L)'
;MFVQKSPVKLVVSAGYERDDDFNRVRMDKESLSGIGASTGDVVQLLGKKTTAAICLPLFSSDDKKKIIGMGHLVRKNSGVDLGDTIEVRKITPRPAKIISIRTLDNSEPENLQYLTEDLANTPVTIGDILSVPYFGKNLKMEIMKISPDSDSLVLTGQTVFEILKSD
;
A
#
# COMPACT_ATOMS: atom_id res chain seq x y z
N MET A 1 -11.47 -22.52 -16.48
CA MET A 1 -10.88 -22.78 -15.16
C MET A 1 -9.84 -21.72 -14.85
N PHE A 2 -9.97 -21.04 -13.73
CA PHE A 2 -9.00 -20.02 -13.33
C PHE A 2 -7.86 -20.67 -12.58
N VAL A 3 -6.63 -20.53 -13.08
CA VAL A 3 -5.44 -20.98 -12.36
C VAL A 3 -4.91 -19.77 -11.59
N GLN A 4 -4.97 -19.85 -10.27
CA GLN A 4 -4.38 -18.82 -9.43
C GLN A 4 -2.86 -18.95 -9.48
N LYS A 5 -2.19 -17.87 -9.86
CA LYS A 5 -0.73 -17.85 -9.92
C LYS A 5 -0.14 -17.94 -8.52
N SER A 6 0.96 -18.68 -8.39
CA SER A 6 1.65 -18.83 -7.10
C SER A 6 2.29 -17.50 -6.67
N PRO A 7 2.38 -17.23 -5.36
CA PRO A 7 3.15 -16.10 -4.87
C PRO A 7 4.62 -16.21 -5.25
N VAL A 8 5.29 -15.07 -5.32
CA VAL A 8 6.74 -15.03 -5.59
C VAL A 8 7.44 -14.52 -4.33
N LYS A 9 8.64 -15.03 -4.06
CA LYS A 9 9.51 -14.54 -2.99
C LYS A 9 10.52 -13.58 -3.58
N LEU A 10 10.61 -12.39 -3.00
CA LEU A 10 11.49 -11.32 -3.48
C LEU A 10 12.32 -10.79 -2.33
N VAL A 11 13.50 -10.27 -2.67
CA VAL A 11 14.40 -9.63 -1.71
C VAL A 11 14.07 -8.14 -1.67
N VAL A 12 13.86 -7.61 -0.47
CA VAL A 12 13.52 -6.20 -0.25
C VAL A 12 14.72 -5.32 -0.47
N SER A 13 14.61 -4.35 -1.37
CA SER A 13 15.62 -3.32 -1.60
C SER A 13 15.01 -1.94 -1.38
N ALA A 14 15.85 -0.91 -1.31
CA ALA A 14 15.37 0.46 -1.12
C ALA A 14 14.49 0.88 -2.30
N GLY A 15 13.41 1.59 -2.01
CA GLY A 15 12.55 2.16 -3.04
C GLY A 15 13.14 3.45 -3.61
N TYR A 16 12.49 3.95 -4.66
CA TYR A 16 12.84 5.26 -5.20
C TYR A 16 12.24 6.36 -4.30
N GLU A 17 12.97 7.45 -4.19
CA GLU A 17 12.54 8.59 -3.37
C GLU A 17 11.13 9.06 -3.71
N ARG A 18 10.78 9.06 -4.99
CA ARG A 18 9.45 9.46 -5.45
C ARG A 18 8.31 8.59 -4.90
N ASP A 19 8.62 7.37 -4.44
CA ASP A 19 7.63 6.43 -3.96
C ASP A 19 7.53 6.36 -2.43
N ASP A 20 8.38 7.10 -1.70
CA ASP A 20 8.57 6.93 -0.25
C ASP A 20 7.30 7.07 0.58
N ASP A 21 6.45 8.01 0.28
CA ASP A 21 5.23 8.29 1.06
C ASP A 21 3.97 7.66 0.46
N PHE A 22 4.13 6.74 -0.48
CA PHE A 22 3.01 6.13 -1.18
C PHE A 22 2.98 4.62 -0.98
N ASN A 23 1.78 4.05 -1.07
CA ASN A 23 1.59 2.59 -1.01
C ASN A 23 1.87 1.98 -2.38
N ARG A 24 3.12 2.01 -2.79
CA ARG A 24 3.53 1.43 -4.07
C ARG A 24 4.90 0.78 -3.93
N VAL A 25 5.09 -0.29 -4.72
CA VAL A 25 6.32 -1.08 -4.75
C VAL A 25 6.76 -1.25 -6.20
N ARG A 26 8.03 -1.52 -6.40
CA ARG A 26 8.59 -1.74 -7.73
C ARG A 26 9.20 -3.12 -7.79
N MET A 27 8.86 -3.86 -8.85
CA MET A 27 9.29 -5.24 -9.01
C MET A 27 9.93 -5.41 -10.39
N ASP A 28 10.81 -6.41 -10.49
CA ASP A 28 11.33 -6.81 -11.79
C ASP A 28 10.20 -7.36 -12.68
N LYS A 29 10.32 -7.14 -13.98
CA LYS A 29 9.25 -7.48 -14.93
C LYS A 29 8.93 -8.97 -14.95
N GLU A 30 9.94 -9.82 -14.81
CA GLU A 30 9.73 -11.26 -14.76
C GLU A 30 8.86 -11.68 -13.58
N SER A 31 9.11 -11.12 -12.39
CA SER A 31 8.33 -11.42 -11.20
C SER A 31 6.90 -10.90 -11.31
N LEU A 32 6.71 -9.67 -11.86
CA LEU A 32 5.37 -9.15 -12.12
C LEU A 32 4.58 -10.09 -13.01
N SER A 33 5.18 -10.50 -14.13
CA SER A 33 4.55 -11.42 -15.07
C SER A 33 4.28 -12.77 -14.41
N GLY A 34 5.22 -13.23 -13.59
CA GLY A 34 5.11 -14.53 -12.91
C GLY A 34 3.91 -14.64 -11.97
N ILE A 35 3.50 -13.54 -11.35
CA ILE A 35 2.31 -13.53 -10.48
C ILE A 35 1.05 -13.06 -11.23
N GLY A 36 1.15 -12.84 -12.52
CA GLY A 36 0.02 -12.41 -13.35
C GLY A 36 -0.36 -10.95 -13.14
N ALA A 37 0.57 -10.12 -12.65
CA ALA A 37 0.31 -8.70 -12.39
C ALA A 37 0.79 -7.83 -13.55
N SER A 38 0.07 -6.74 -13.76
CA SER A 38 0.43 -5.68 -14.70
C SER A 38 0.67 -4.39 -13.91
N THR A 39 1.34 -3.45 -14.54
CA THR A 39 1.60 -2.12 -13.96
C THR A 39 0.29 -1.51 -13.44
N GLY A 40 0.27 -1.12 -12.18
CA GLY A 40 -0.90 -0.52 -11.55
C GLY A 40 -1.82 -1.48 -10.82
N ASP A 41 -1.59 -2.79 -10.96
CA ASP A 41 -2.35 -3.78 -10.20
C ASP A 41 -1.97 -3.71 -8.71
N VAL A 42 -2.84 -4.25 -7.87
CA VAL A 42 -2.59 -4.32 -6.43
C VAL A 42 -1.98 -5.67 -6.09
N VAL A 43 -0.93 -5.65 -5.28
CA VAL A 43 -0.30 -6.85 -4.75
C VAL A 43 -0.41 -6.88 -3.24
N GLN A 44 -0.52 -8.08 -2.69
CA GLN A 44 -0.46 -8.31 -1.25
C GLN A 44 0.97 -8.67 -0.87
N LEU A 45 1.45 -8.02 0.18
CA LEU A 45 2.80 -8.17 0.71
C LEU A 45 2.70 -8.94 2.02
N LEU A 46 3.30 -10.12 2.07
CA LEU A 46 3.25 -11.01 3.23
C LEU A 46 4.58 -10.99 3.96
N GLY A 47 4.78 -9.92 4.73
CA GLY A 47 5.92 -9.77 5.63
C GLY A 47 5.54 -10.20 7.05
N LYS A 48 6.18 -9.61 8.07
CA LYS A 48 5.76 -9.82 9.46
C LYS A 48 4.36 -9.28 9.67
N LYS A 49 3.99 -8.25 8.91
CA LYS A 49 2.63 -7.75 8.80
C LYS A 49 2.19 -7.90 7.36
N THR A 50 0.89 -8.08 7.16
CA THR A 50 0.32 -8.14 5.82
C THR A 50 -0.17 -6.77 5.42
N THR A 51 0.20 -6.32 4.23
CA THR A 51 -0.31 -5.06 3.67
C THR A 51 -0.50 -5.22 2.17
N ALA A 52 -0.93 -4.18 1.51
CA ALA A 52 -1.13 -4.17 0.05
C ALA A 52 -0.57 -2.89 -0.54
N ALA A 53 -0.13 -2.97 -1.79
CA ALA A 53 0.46 -1.83 -2.49
C ALA A 53 0.19 -1.94 -3.98
N ILE A 54 0.28 -0.82 -4.67
CA ILE A 54 0.24 -0.79 -6.13
C ILE A 54 1.61 -1.21 -6.64
N CYS A 55 1.65 -2.12 -7.61
CA CYS A 55 2.92 -2.57 -8.18
C CYS A 55 3.24 -1.83 -9.47
N LEU A 56 4.51 -1.46 -9.60
CA LEU A 56 5.08 -0.78 -10.76
C LEU A 56 6.37 -1.51 -11.14
N PRO A 57 6.84 -1.36 -12.38
CA PRO A 57 8.11 -1.96 -12.75
C PRO A 57 9.28 -1.14 -12.21
N LEU A 58 10.38 -1.81 -11.93
CA LEU A 58 11.66 -1.15 -11.69
C LEU A 58 12.07 -0.40 -12.96
N PHE A 59 12.87 0.68 -12.80
CA PHE A 59 13.46 1.34 -13.95
C PHE A 59 14.35 0.33 -14.70
N SER A 60 14.45 0.46 -16.03
CA SER A 60 15.20 -0.49 -16.85
C SER A 60 16.62 -0.72 -16.37
N SER A 61 17.29 0.33 -15.87
CA SER A 61 18.64 0.25 -15.34
C SER A 61 18.74 -0.58 -14.06
N ASP A 62 17.62 -0.75 -13.35
CA ASP A 62 17.57 -1.44 -12.05
C ASP A 62 16.84 -2.79 -12.13
N ASP A 63 16.46 -3.22 -13.33
CA ASP A 63 15.64 -4.42 -13.51
C ASP A 63 16.46 -5.69 -13.24
N LYS A 64 16.54 -6.05 -11.96
CA LYS A 64 17.24 -7.25 -11.49
C LYS A 64 16.23 -8.28 -11.00
N LYS A 65 16.54 -9.56 -11.22
CA LYS A 65 15.64 -10.66 -10.86
C LYS A 65 15.41 -10.78 -9.37
N LYS A 66 14.15 -11.03 -9.00
CA LYS A 66 13.74 -11.36 -7.62
C LYS A 66 13.98 -10.23 -6.61
N ILE A 67 13.80 -9.00 -7.06
CA ILE A 67 13.96 -7.82 -6.21
C ILE A 67 12.64 -7.04 -6.16
N ILE A 68 12.32 -6.50 -4.97
CA ILE A 68 11.21 -5.57 -4.78
C ILE A 68 11.73 -4.31 -4.10
N GLY A 69 11.55 -3.16 -4.77
CA GLY A 69 11.89 -1.86 -4.20
C GLY A 69 10.75 -1.36 -3.34
N MET A 70 11.04 -1.09 -2.08
CA MET A 70 10.03 -0.67 -1.10
C MET A 70 10.54 0.53 -0.33
N GLY A 71 9.77 1.62 -0.35
CA GLY A 71 10.06 2.80 0.44
C GLY A 71 9.83 2.54 1.93
N HIS A 72 10.20 3.53 2.74
CA HIS A 72 10.13 3.42 4.19
C HIS A 72 8.71 3.12 4.71
N LEU A 73 7.70 3.79 4.15
CA LEU A 73 6.30 3.60 4.56
C LEU A 73 5.84 2.17 4.36
N VAL A 74 6.06 1.60 3.18
CA VAL A 74 5.63 0.24 2.87
C VAL A 74 6.41 -0.78 3.67
N ARG A 75 7.71 -0.55 3.89
CA ARG A 75 8.50 -1.44 4.75
C ARG A 75 7.94 -1.47 6.17
N LYS A 76 7.57 -0.31 6.70
CA LYS A 76 6.95 -0.22 8.03
C LYS A 76 5.61 -0.95 8.06
N ASN A 77 4.76 -0.75 7.04
CA ASN A 77 3.44 -1.38 6.97
C ASN A 77 3.51 -2.91 6.81
N SER A 78 4.57 -3.42 6.16
CA SER A 78 4.78 -4.85 5.98
C SER A 78 5.69 -5.48 7.03
N GLY A 79 6.32 -4.66 7.87
CA GLY A 79 7.19 -5.13 8.95
C GLY A 79 8.47 -5.79 8.46
N VAL A 80 9.05 -5.28 7.39
CA VAL A 80 10.29 -5.84 6.81
C VAL A 80 11.38 -4.78 6.74
N ASP A 81 12.62 -5.25 6.70
CA ASP A 81 13.82 -4.43 6.53
C ASP A 81 14.49 -4.73 5.19
N LEU A 82 15.41 -3.86 4.80
CA LEU A 82 16.23 -4.09 3.61
C LEU A 82 16.95 -5.42 3.73
N GLY A 83 16.93 -6.21 2.66
CA GLY A 83 17.55 -7.53 2.60
C GLY A 83 16.67 -8.69 3.03
N ASP A 84 15.54 -8.40 3.65
CA ASP A 84 14.56 -9.44 4.01
C ASP A 84 13.92 -10.03 2.75
N THR A 85 13.40 -11.24 2.88
CA THR A 85 12.60 -11.88 1.83
C THR A 85 11.13 -11.70 2.16
N ILE A 86 10.34 -11.37 1.15
CA ILE A 86 8.89 -11.17 1.31
C ILE A 86 8.14 -11.94 0.22
N GLU A 87 7.00 -12.50 0.56
CA GLU A 87 6.10 -13.10 -0.43
C GLU A 87 5.16 -12.07 -0.99
N VAL A 88 4.94 -12.13 -2.31
CA VAL A 88 4.10 -11.17 -3.04
C VAL A 88 3.14 -11.93 -3.92
N ARG A 89 1.86 -11.55 -3.89
CA ARG A 89 0.84 -12.12 -4.78
C ARG A 89 -0.09 -11.03 -5.28
N LYS A 90 -0.64 -11.22 -6.47
CA LYS A 90 -1.65 -10.32 -7.00
C LYS A 90 -2.97 -10.50 -6.26
N ILE A 91 -3.65 -9.41 -5.92
CA ILE A 91 -5.00 -9.42 -5.36
C ILE A 91 -5.89 -8.44 -6.13
N THR A 92 -7.19 -8.60 -5.98
CA THR A 92 -8.19 -7.68 -6.55
C THR A 92 -9.09 -7.21 -5.41
N PRO A 93 -8.68 -6.18 -4.66
CA PRO A 93 -9.45 -5.72 -3.51
C PRO A 93 -10.73 -4.99 -3.96
N ARG A 94 -11.76 -5.08 -3.11
CA ARG A 94 -13.02 -4.36 -3.34
C ARG A 94 -12.88 -2.89 -2.95
N PRO A 95 -13.78 -2.02 -3.46
CA PRO A 95 -13.80 -0.62 -3.04
C PRO A 95 -14.11 -0.46 -1.56
N ALA A 96 -13.43 0.47 -0.91
CA ALA A 96 -13.69 0.83 0.47
C ALA A 96 -14.90 1.78 0.54
N LYS A 97 -15.84 1.49 1.44
CA LYS A 97 -16.98 2.37 1.70
C LYS A 97 -16.66 3.34 2.83
N ILE A 98 -16.14 2.83 3.94
CA ILE A 98 -15.81 3.64 5.12
C ILE A 98 -14.44 3.21 5.62
N ILE A 99 -13.60 4.19 5.92
CA ILE A 99 -12.28 4.00 6.52
C ILE A 99 -12.23 4.81 7.80
N SER A 100 -11.98 4.16 8.94
CA SER A 100 -11.79 4.86 10.21
C SER A 100 -10.30 5.03 10.46
N ILE A 101 -9.88 6.24 10.71
CA ILE A 101 -8.47 6.58 10.87
C ILE A 101 -8.24 7.28 12.22
N ARG A 102 -6.98 7.23 12.66
CA ARG A 102 -6.51 8.00 13.82
C ARG A 102 -5.22 8.71 13.39
N THR A 103 -5.14 10.02 13.69
CA THR A 103 -3.92 10.76 13.41
C THR A 103 -2.83 10.40 14.41
N LEU A 104 -1.57 10.40 13.98
CA LEU A 104 -0.44 10.00 14.82
C LEU A 104 0.17 11.19 15.57
N ASP A 105 -0.06 12.42 15.12
CA ASP A 105 0.57 13.62 15.66
C ASP A 105 -0.39 14.52 16.44
N ASN A 106 -1.51 13.96 16.88
CA ASN A 106 -2.57 14.70 17.59
C ASN A 106 -3.20 15.82 16.76
N SER A 107 -2.97 15.86 15.45
CA SER A 107 -3.68 16.77 14.56
C SER A 107 -5.16 16.41 14.54
N GLU A 108 -6.02 17.44 14.46
CA GLU A 108 -7.46 17.26 14.36
C GLU A 108 -7.93 17.82 13.01
N PRO A 109 -7.71 17.08 11.90
CA PRO A 109 -8.20 17.53 10.61
C PRO A 109 -9.73 17.54 10.64
N GLU A 110 -10.33 18.64 10.23
CA GLU A 110 -11.78 18.79 10.25
C GLU A 110 -12.45 17.87 9.25
N ASN A 111 -11.86 17.74 8.08
CA ASN A 111 -12.45 16.96 7.00
C ASN A 111 -11.36 16.50 6.04
N LEU A 112 -11.31 15.19 5.79
CA LEU A 112 -10.38 14.61 4.83
C LEU A 112 -11.06 14.24 3.51
N GLN A 113 -12.36 14.53 3.38
CA GLN A 113 -13.12 14.09 2.22
C GLN A 113 -12.57 14.69 0.91
N TYR A 114 -12.00 15.88 0.96
CA TYR A 114 -11.42 16.52 -0.23
C TYR A 114 -10.17 15.79 -0.75
N LEU A 115 -9.59 14.89 0.06
CA LEU A 115 -8.43 14.11 -0.36
C LEU A 115 -8.82 12.81 -1.08
N THR A 116 -10.09 12.47 -1.14
CA THR A 116 -10.51 11.20 -1.71
C THR A 116 -10.10 11.03 -3.17
N GLU A 117 -10.12 12.11 -3.95
CA GLU A 117 -9.70 12.05 -5.35
C GLU A 117 -8.21 11.80 -5.48
N ASP A 118 -7.40 12.48 -4.65
CA ASP A 118 -5.95 12.34 -4.66
C ASP A 118 -5.52 10.94 -4.19
N LEU A 119 -6.30 10.35 -3.29
CA LEU A 119 -6.01 9.04 -2.72
C LEU A 119 -6.72 7.89 -3.45
N ALA A 120 -7.46 8.18 -4.51
CA ALA A 120 -8.18 7.16 -5.26
C ALA A 120 -7.22 6.07 -5.74
N ASN A 121 -7.67 4.83 -5.69
CA ASN A 121 -6.93 3.63 -6.07
C ASN A 121 -5.82 3.23 -5.08
N THR A 122 -5.68 3.94 -3.96
CA THR A 122 -4.72 3.55 -2.93
C THR A 122 -5.27 2.35 -2.16
N PRO A 123 -4.53 1.24 -2.07
CA PRO A 123 -4.96 0.13 -1.23
C PRO A 123 -4.77 0.45 0.24
N VAL A 124 -5.68 -0.05 1.07
CA VAL A 124 -5.68 0.17 2.52
C VAL A 124 -5.88 -1.14 3.25
N THR A 125 -5.17 -1.31 4.35
CA THR A 125 -5.21 -2.49 5.22
C THR A 125 -5.24 -2.00 6.66
N ILE A 126 -6.00 -2.68 7.53
CA ILE A 126 -6.04 -2.32 8.96
C ILE A 126 -4.62 -2.37 9.53
N GLY A 127 -4.27 -1.35 10.28
CA GLY A 127 -2.95 -1.21 10.91
C GLY A 127 -1.92 -0.47 10.07
N ASP A 128 -2.21 -0.22 8.79
CA ASP A 128 -1.31 0.55 7.93
C ASP A 128 -1.21 2.00 8.41
N ILE A 129 -0.05 2.58 8.16
CA ILE A 129 0.14 4.02 8.23
C ILE A 129 -0.05 4.59 6.83
N LEU A 130 -0.90 5.60 6.72
CA LEU A 130 -1.17 6.32 5.48
C LEU A 130 -0.60 7.73 5.63
N SER A 131 0.14 8.19 4.63
CA SER A 131 0.70 9.55 4.61
C SER A 131 -0.03 10.36 3.55
N VAL A 132 -0.57 11.50 3.95
CA VAL A 132 -1.34 12.36 3.02
C VAL A 132 -0.86 13.80 3.12
N PRO A 133 -0.83 14.53 1.99
CA PRO A 133 -0.51 15.97 2.02
C PRO A 133 -1.63 16.72 2.74
N TYR A 134 -1.24 17.62 3.65
CA TYR A 134 -2.20 18.41 4.43
C TYR A 134 -1.55 19.75 4.80
N PHE A 135 -1.95 20.81 4.10
CA PHE A 135 -1.45 22.18 4.33
C PHE A 135 0.08 22.26 4.43
N GLY A 136 0.77 21.77 3.39
CA GLY A 136 2.23 21.83 3.29
C GLY A 136 3.00 20.84 4.14
N LYS A 137 2.29 19.96 4.86
CA LYS A 137 2.89 18.91 5.67
C LYS A 137 2.38 17.55 5.21
N ASN A 138 3.01 16.47 5.66
CA ASN A 138 2.49 15.12 5.49
C ASN A 138 1.80 14.72 6.78
N LEU A 139 0.50 14.53 6.71
CA LEU A 139 -0.30 14.03 7.83
C LEU A 139 -0.25 12.52 7.81
N LYS A 140 0.23 11.92 8.90
CA LYS A 140 0.28 10.46 9.04
C LYS A 140 -0.89 9.98 9.86
N MET A 141 -1.54 8.93 9.37
CA MET A 141 -2.74 8.37 9.98
C MET A 141 -2.63 6.87 10.01
N GLU A 142 -3.16 6.28 11.08
CA GLU A 142 -3.27 4.83 11.18
C GLU A 142 -4.67 4.40 10.74
N ILE A 143 -4.75 3.35 9.92
CA ILE A 143 -6.01 2.76 9.49
C ILE A 143 -6.52 1.86 10.62
N MET A 144 -7.61 2.26 11.27
CA MET A 144 -8.14 1.55 12.44
C MET A 144 -9.25 0.56 12.09
N LYS A 145 -10.08 0.90 11.11
CA LYS A 145 -11.18 0.04 10.64
C LYS A 145 -11.40 0.27 9.16
N ILE A 146 -11.81 -0.76 8.47
CA ILE A 146 -12.21 -0.67 7.05
C ILE A 146 -13.57 -1.37 6.87
N SER A 147 -14.37 -0.85 5.96
CA SER A 147 -15.68 -1.42 5.63
C SER A 147 -15.85 -1.42 4.11
N PRO A 148 -16.29 -2.51 3.49
CA PRO A 148 -16.69 -3.81 4.07
C PRO A 148 -15.50 -4.58 4.64
N ASP A 149 -15.80 -5.61 5.43
CA ASP A 149 -14.78 -6.44 6.07
C ASP A 149 -13.96 -7.21 5.02
N SER A 150 -12.64 -7.05 5.08
CA SER A 150 -11.72 -7.67 4.12
C SER A 150 -10.28 -7.48 4.62
N ASP A 151 -9.33 -8.25 4.07
CA ASP A 151 -7.91 -8.03 4.37
C ASP A 151 -7.44 -6.66 3.87
N SER A 152 -7.84 -6.29 2.66
CA SER A 152 -7.51 -4.99 2.07
C SER A 152 -8.64 -4.51 1.18
N LEU A 153 -8.79 -3.20 1.07
CA LEU A 153 -9.73 -2.53 0.19
C LEU A 153 -8.98 -1.46 -0.60
N VAL A 154 -9.62 -0.87 -1.60
CA VAL A 154 -9.05 0.28 -2.32
C VAL A 154 -9.90 1.52 -2.08
N LEU A 155 -9.24 2.64 -1.89
CA LEU A 155 -9.92 3.93 -1.77
C LEU A 155 -10.49 4.36 -3.13
N THR A 156 -11.65 4.96 -3.09
CA THR A 156 -12.30 5.55 -4.28
C THR A 156 -12.68 6.99 -3.96
N GLY A 157 -13.10 7.74 -4.97
CA GLY A 157 -13.61 9.10 -4.76
C GLY A 157 -14.87 9.15 -3.89
N GLN A 158 -15.50 8.01 -3.61
CA GLN A 158 -16.72 7.93 -2.80
C GLN A 158 -16.49 7.36 -1.41
N THR A 159 -15.25 6.98 -1.07
CA THR A 159 -14.91 6.47 0.26
C THR A 159 -15.12 7.56 1.31
N VAL A 160 -15.77 7.21 2.41
CA VAL A 160 -15.99 8.13 3.53
C VAL A 160 -14.92 7.86 4.61
N PHE A 161 -14.29 8.93 5.08
CA PHE A 161 -13.34 8.86 6.18
C PHE A 161 -14.01 9.21 7.51
N GLU A 162 -13.82 8.37 8.51
CA GLU A 162 -14.19 8.66 9.89
C GLU A 162 -12.91 8.91 10.68
N ILE A 163 -12.85 10.02 11.39
CA ILE A 163 -11.69 10.36 12.20
C ILE A 163 -12.02 9.97 13.65
N LEU A 164 -11.27 9.00 14.18
CA LEU A 164 -11.44 8.57 15.57
C LEU A 164 -10.60 9.47 16.46
N LYS A 165 -11.23 10.02 17.50
CA LYS A 165 -10.52 10.84 18.47
C LYS A 165 -9.69 9.95 19.37
N SER A 166 -8.46 10.38 19.64
CA SER A 166 -7.64 9.74 20.68
C SER A 166 -8.15 10.18 22.06
N ASP A 167 -8.29 9.24 22.94
CA ASP A 167 -8.66 9.52 24.34
C ASP A 167 -7.49 10.17 25.09
#